data_965ea8926fc0406179d326e9b3b48018
#
_entry.id   965ea8926fc0406179d326e9b3b48018
#
_cell.length_a   1.000
_cell.length_b   1.000
_cell.length_c   1.000
_cell.angle_alpha   90.00
_cell.angle_beta   90.00
_cell.angle_gamma   90.00
#
_symmetry.space_group_name_H-M   'P 1'
#
loop_
_entity.id
_entity.type
_entity.pdbx_description
1 polymer ?
#
loop_
_entity_poly.entity_id
_entity_poly.type
_entity_poly.pdbx_seq_one_letter_code
_entity_poly.pdbx_strand_id
1 'polypeptide(L)'
;CYGGVLNVYIKRCSNLLIMSRQSGVLNVGELWLALSESLEYMRLYGIKAYGEKKGEGFLYGKDAILVYESFEKIIESVLQKTRAVMVLLDMKDVLSIKIQLDRVKSTRNLLEIQKKFEKCNGTFETFSEEDTLYIRGTLPLLGGGVS
;
A
#
# COMPACT_ATOMS: atom_id res chain seq x y z
N CYS A 1 -8.23 16.97 12.14
CA CYS A 1 -7.42 15.78 12.19
C CYS A 1 -7.19 15.10 10.84
N TYR A 2 -8.13 15.16 9.92
CA TYR A 2 -7.86 14.65 8.57
C TYR A 2 -6.81 15.45 7.82
N GLY A 3 -6.70 16.74 8.12
CA GLY A 3 -5.73 17.59 7.44
C GLY A 3 -4.30 17.12 7.60
N GLY A 4 -3.95 16.58 8.79
CA GLY A 4 -2.62 16.07 9.04
C GLY A 4 -2.28 14.84 8.21
N VAL A 5 -3.21 13.88 8.15
CA VAL A 5 -3.04 12.67 7.35
C VAL A 5 -2.93 13.02 5.87
N LEU A 6 -3.79 13.91 5.39
CA LEU A 6 -3.79 14.32 4.00
C LEU A 6 -2.47 15.02 3.62
N ASN A 7 -1.94 15.86 4.50
CA ASN A 7 -0.67 16.54 4.24
C ASN A 7 0.49 15.55 4.13
N VAL A 8 0.53 14.56 5.01
CA VAL A 8 1.56 13.52 4.96
C VAL A 8 1.45 12.74 3.66
N TYR A 9 0.23 12.34 3.27
CA TYR A 9 -0.02 11.64 2.02
C TYR A 9 0.49 12.42 0.81
N ILE A 10 0.12 13.71 0.70
CA ILE A 10 0.53 14.54 -0.42
C ILE A 10 2.05 14.64 -0.52
N LYS A 11 2.71 14.84 0.61
CA LYS A 11 4.17 14.94 0.66
C LYS A 11 4.84 13.64 0.21
N ARG A 12 4.37 12.49 0.68
CA ARG A 12 4.95 11.20 0.31
C ARG A 12 4.74 10.88 -1.16
N CYS A 13 3.54 11.12 -1.66
CA CYS A 13 3.22 10.89 -3.06
C CYS A 13 4.11 11.74 -3.97
N SER A 14 4.34 13.01 -3.60
CA SER A 14 5.22 13.89 -4.36
C SER A 14 6.65 13.38 -4.38
N ASN A 15 7.15 12.90 -3.25
CA ASN A 15 8.50 12.36 -3.16
C ASN A 15 8.67 11.12 -4.05
N LEU A 16 7.70 10.21 -4.03
CA LEU A 16 7.73 9.03 -4.87
C LEU A 16 7.70 9.40 -6.36
N LEU A 17 6.89 10.41 -6.73
CA LEU A 17 6.81 10.91 -8.10
C LEU A 17 8.15 11.48 -8.55
N ILE A 18 8.79 12.29 -7.73
CA ILE A 18 10.08 12.89 -8.05
C ILE A 18 11.13 11.80 -8.28
N MET A 19 11.18 10.83 -7.38
CA MET A 19 12.15 9.74 -7.49
C MET A 19 11.91 8.90 -8.72
N SER A 20 10.65 8.59 -9.05
CA SER A 20 10.34 7.80 -10.24
C SER A 20 10.69 8.51 -11.53
N ARG A 21 10.56 9.84 -11.57
CA ARG A 21 10.93 10.63 -12.74
C ARG A 21 12.43 10.66 -12.97
N GLN A 22 13.20 10.65 -11.89
CA GLN A 22 14.65 10.71 -11.99
C GLN A 22 15.27 9.41 -12.47
N SER A 23 14.79 8.28 -11.98
CA SER A 23 15.41 6.99 -12.27
C SER A 23 14.50 6.01 -12.98
N GLY A 24 13.21 6.22 -12.96
CA GLY A 24 12.24 5.24 -13.45
C GLY A 24 12.06 4.04 -12.54
N VAL A 25 12.94 3.85 -11.59
CA VAL A 25 12.88 2.75 -10.63
C VAL A 25 13.13 3.28 -9.23
N LEU A 26 12.66 2.50 -8.25
CA LEU A 26 12.81 2.80 -6.84
C LEU A 26 13.27 1.55 -6.10
N ASN A 27 14.07 1.74 -5.07
CA ASN A 27 14.33 0.66 -4.12
C ASN A 27 13.06 0.43 -3.29
N VAL A 28 12.74 -0.83 -3.05
CA VAL A 28 11.53 -1.18 -2.26
C VAL A 28 11.57 -0.54 -0.87
N GLY A 29 12.76 -0.28 -0.34
CA GLY A 29 12.92 0.41 0.94
C GLY A 29 12.33 1.80 0.95
N GLU A 30 12.35 2.50 -0.19
CA GLU A 30 11.75 3.84 -0.28
C GLU A 30 10.22 3.76 -0.19
N LEU A 31 9.62 2.79 -0.86
CA LEU A 31 8.20 2.56 -0.74
C LEU A 31 7.84 2.19 0.70
N TRP A 32 8.63 1.30 1.30
CA TRP A 32 8.40 0.88 2.67
C TRP A 32 8.50 2.06 3.65
N LEU A 33 9.46 2.95 3.43
CA LEU A 33 9.60 4.13 4.27
C LEU A 33 8.33 4.97 4.25
N ALA A 34 7.76 5.20 3.07
CA ALA A 34 6.52 5.95 2.93
C ALA A 34 5.35 5.26 3.65
N LEU A 35 5.22 3.94 3.48
CA LEU A 35 4.18 3.18 4.17
C LEU A 35 4.38 3.21 5.68
N SER A 36 5.62 3.06 6.14
CA SER A 36 5.95 3.07 7.57
C SER A 36 5.57 4.38 8.23
N GLU A 37 5.81 5.49 7.53
CA GLU A 37 5.45 6.80 8.08
C GLU A 37 3.95 6.97 8.19
N SER A 38 3.20 6.43 7.23
CA SER A 38 1.74 6.43 7.32
C SER A 38 1.26 5.59 8.50
N LEU A 39 1.88 4.43 8.73
CA LEU A 39 1.53 3.59 9.88
C LEU A 39 1.82 4.31 11.19
N GLU A 40 2.98 4.96 11.27
CA GLU A 40 3.35 5.73 12.45
C GLU A 40 2.35 6.84 12.72
N TYR A 41 1.90 7.51 11.66
CA TYR A 41 0.90 8.56 11.77
C TYR A 41 -0.42 8.01 12.31
N MET A 42 -0.82 6.82 11.86
CA MET A 42 -2.04 6.17 12.36
C MET A 42 -1.97 5.88 13.86
N ARG A 43 -0.79 5.54 14.36
CA ARG A 43 -0.61 5.30 15.80
C ARG A 43 -0.91 6.54 16.63
N LEU A 44 -0.67 7.72 16.07
CA LEU A 44 -0.99 8.97 16.75
C LEU A 44 -2.50 9.15 16.94
N TYR A 45 -3.30 8.48 16.13
CA TYR A 45 -4.77 8.50 16.26
C TYR A 45 -5.30 7.34 17.09
N GLY A 46 -4.42 6.62 17.77
CA GLY A 46 -4.84 5.52 18.62
C GLY A 46 -5.08 4.21 17.89
N ILE A 47 -4.70 4.12 16.62
CA ILE A 47 -4.83 2.89 15.86
C ILE A 47 -3.58 2.04 16.08
N LYS A 48 -3.78 0.75 16.35
CA LYS A 48 -2.67 -0.19 16.45
C LYS A 48 -2.24 -0.54 15.03
N ALA A 49 -1.16 0.08 14.58
CA ALA A 49 -0.69 -0.09 13.20
C ALA A 49 0.69 -0.74 13.22
N TYR A 50 0.80 -1.87 12.55
CA TYR A 50 2.03 -2.65 12.46
C TYR A 50 2.35 -2.95 11.01
N GLY A 51 3.63 -3.05 10.71
CA GLY A 51 4.05 -3.38 9.37
C GLY A 51 5.36 -4.11 9.35
N GLU A 52 5.60 -4.82 8.27
CA GLU A 52 6.83 -5.56 8.05
C GLU A 52 7.17 -5.55 6.56
N LYS A 53 8.45 -5.42 6.25
CA LYS A 53 8.94 -5.52 4.89
C LYS A 53 9.81 -6.78 4.79
N LYS A 54 9.56 -7.59 3.76
CA LYS A 54 10.37 -8.77 3.46
C LYS A 54 10.94 -8.64 2.06
N GLY A 55 12.23 -8.93 1.92
CA GLY A 55 12.90 -8.91 0.63
C GLY A 55 13.48 -7.56 0.28
N GLU A 56 14.31 -7.56 -0.75
CA GLU A 56 15.01 -6.39 -1.24
C GLU A 56 14.92 -6.35 -2.75
N GLY A 57 15.15 -5.20 -3.34
CA GLY A 57 15.19 -5.04 -4.78
C GLY A 57 14.60 -3.73 -5.23
N PHE A 58 14.46 -3.63 -6.54
CA PHE A 58 13.96 -2.42 -7.19
C PHE A 58 12.63 -2.70 -7.88
N LEU A 59 11.81 -1.67 -7.98
CA LEU A 59 10.53 -1.75 -8.66
C LEU A 59 10.34 -0.49 -9.51
N TYR A 60 9.41 -0.56 -10.46
CA TYR A 60 9.07 0.63 -11.23
C TYR A 60 8.46 1.69 -10.33
N GLY A 61 8.82 2.96 -10.55
CA GLY A 61 8.26 4.06 -9.79
C GLY A 61 6.75 4.11 -9.88
N LYS A 62 6.20 3.83 -11.07
CA LYS A 62 4.74 3.80 -11.25
C LYS A 62 4.07 2.74 -10.38
N ASP A 63 4.75 1.61 -10.17
CA ASP A 63 4.21 0.54 -9.33
C ASP A 63 4.24 0.95 -7.85
N ALA A 64 5.32 1.60 -7.43
CA ALA A 64 5.42 2.12 -6.08
C ALA A 64 4.31 3.12 -5.78
N ILE A 65 4.04 4.01 -6.73
CA ILE A 65 2.98 5.01 -6.60
C ILE A 65 1.62 4.32 -6.53
N LEU A 66 1.38 3.33 -7.39
CA LEU A 66 0.12 2.58 -7.36
C LEU A 66 -0.12 1.93 -6.00
N VAL A 67 0.90 1.26 -5.46
CA VAL A 67 0.80 0.60 -4.15
C VAL A 67 0.52 1.64 -3.06
N TYR A 68 1.28 2.72 -3.05
CA TYR A 68 1.15 3.74 -2.02
C TYR A 68 -0.22 4.44 -2.08
N GLU A 69 -0.64 4.87 -3.26
CA GLU A 69 -1.93 5.54 -3.42
C GLU A 69 -3.09 4.63 -3.07
N SER A 70 -2.99 3.36 -3.45
CA SER A 70 -4.03 2.38 -3.13
C SER A 70 -4.14 2.19 -1.61
N PHE A 71 -2.99 2.06 -0.95
CA PHE A 71 -2.95 1.94 0.50
C PHE A 71 -3.61 3.15 1.17
N GLU A 72 -3.24 4.36 0.74
CA GLU A 72 -3.78 5.57 1.34
C GLU A 72 -5.30 5.70 1.13
N LYS A 73 -5.79 5.35 -0.05
CA LYS A 73 -7.23 5.38 -0.32
C LYS A 73 -7.99 4.40 0.57
N ILE A 74 -7.43 3.22 0.76
CA ILE A 74 -8.05 2.21 1.63
C ILE A 74 -8.08 2.73 3.07
N ILE A 75 -6.97 3.23 3.56
CA ILE A 75 -6.88 3.71 4.94
C ILE A 75 -7.82 4.89 5.18
N GLU A 76 -7.87 5.85 4.26
CA GLU A 76 -8.78 6.99 4.40
C GLU A 76 -10.23 6.54 4.55
N SER A 77 -10.62 5.51 3.82
CA SER A 77 -12.00 5.05 3.85
C SER A 77 -12.37 4.31 5.13
N VAL A 78 -11.40 3.85 5.91
CA VAL A 78 -11.65 3.03 7.11
C VAL A 78 -11.12 3.66 8.39
N LEU A 79 -10.50 4.82 8.31
CA LEU A 79 -9.76 5.42 9.41
C LEU A 79 -10.59 5.59 10.68
N GLN A 80 -11.90 5.86 10.54
CA GLN A 80 -12.78 6.05 11.69
C GLN A 80 -13.36 4.74 12.24
N LYS A 81 -13.25 3.66 11.49
CA LYS A 81 -13.84 2.38 11.87
C LYS A 81 -12.80 1.42 12.43
N THR A 82 -11.67 1.31 11.76
CA THR A 82 -10.64 0.34 12.14
C THR A 82 -9.91 0.79 13.40
N ARG A 83 -9.48 -0.19 14.19
CA ARG A 83 -8.64 0.04 15.36
C ARG A 83 -7.30 -0.65 15.27
N ALA A 84 -7.16 -1.52 14.29
CA ALA A 84 -5.89 -2.21 14.07
C ALA A 84 -5.66 -2.40 12.57
N VAL A 85 -4.44 -2.13 12.15
CA VAL A 85 -3.99 -2.27 10.76
C VAL A 85 -2.70 -3.05 10.76
N MET A 86 -2.60 -4.05 9.89
CA MET A 86 -1.36 -4.78 9.69
C MET A 86 -1.02 -4.76 8.21
N VAL A 87 0.22 -4.44 7.87
CA VAL A 87 0.68 -4.36 6.50
C VAL A 87 1.95 -5.18 6.32
N LEU A 88 1.96 -6.02 5.31
CA LEU A 88 3.15 -6.75 4.92
C LEU A 88 3.49 -6.38 3.47
N LEU A 89 4.67 -5.83 3.27
CA LEU A 89 5.21 -5.58 1.95
C LEU A 89 6.27 -6.64 1.68
N ASP A 90 6.03 -7.46 0.67
CA ASP A 90 6.89 -8.61 0.37
C ASP A 90 7.38 -8.52 -1.07
N MET A 91 8.67 -8.73 -1.25
CA MET A 91 9.29 -8.70 -2.55
C MET A 91 10.10 -9.98 -2.74
N LYS A 92 9.44 -11.02 -3.20
CA LYS A 92 10.05 -12.33 -3.42
C LYS A 92 9.83 -12.75 -4.86
N ASP A 93 8.74 -13.45 -5.16
CA ASP A 93 8.40 -13.86 -6.52
C ASP A 93 7.66 -12.75 -7.26
N VAL A 94 6.89 -11.99 -6.51
CA VAL A 94 6.18 -10.81 -6.99
C VAL A 94 6.29 -9.74 -5.92
N LEU A 95 6.01 -8.51 -6.30
CA LEU A 95 5.78 -7.46 -5.30
C LEU A 95 4.38 -7.67 -4.76
N SER A 96 4.23 -7.88 -3.47
CA SER A 96 2.92 -8.03 -2.87
C SER A 96 2.75 -7.12 -1.67
N ILE A 97 1.54 -6.60 -1.54
CA ILE A 97 1.14 -5.86 -0.35
C ILE A 97 -0.08 -6.57 0.24
N LYS A 98 0.02 -6.91 1.52
CA LYS A 98 -1.10 -7.50 2.26
C LYS A 98 -1.51 -6.51 3.33
N ILE A 99 -2.81 -6.24 3.41
CA ILE A 99 -3.37 -5.33 4.40
C ILE A 99 -4.46 -6.06 5.15
N GLN A 100 -4.42 -5.97 6.46
CA GLN A 100 -5.42 -6.56 7.33
C GLN A 100 -6.02 -5.46 8.19
N LEU A 101 -7.35 -5.34 8.15
CA LEU A 101 -8.08 -4.28 8.83
C LEU A 101 -9.15 -4.88 9.71
N ASP A 102 -9.11 -4.56 10.99
CA ASP A 102 -10.18 -5.03 11.88
C ASP A 102 -11.41 -4.13 11.78
N ARG A 103 -12.57 -4.64 12.19
CA ARG A 103 -13.84 -3.92 12.23
C ARG A 103 -14.29 -3.38 10.87
N VAL A 104 -13.82 -4.01 9.81
CA VAL A 104 -14.15 -3.61 8.45
C VAL A 104 -14.48 -4.86 7.65
N LYS A 105 -15.62 -4.88 6.99
CA LYS A 105 -16.00 -5.99 6.11
C LYS A 105 -15.79 -5.64 4.65
N SER A 106 -15.90 -4.38 4.33
CA SER A 106 -15.70 -3.88 2.97
C SER A 106 -15.37 -2.39 3.04
N THR A 107 -14.79 -1.88 1.98
CA THR A 107 -14.49 -0.46 1.89
C THR A 107 -14.71 0.01 0.46
N ARG A 108 -14.72 1.32 0.28
CA ARG A 108 -14.92 1.93 -1.04
C ARG A 108 -13.68 1.79 -1.90
N ASN A 109 -13.87 1.94 -3.20
CA ASN A 109 -12.79 2.00 -4.19
C ASN A 109 -12.04 0.69 -4.44
N LEU A 110 -12.46 -0.42 -3.84
CA LEU A 110 -11.75 -1.70 -4.03
C LEU A 110 -11.78 -2.16 -5.49
N LEU A 111 -12.93 -2.03 -6.15
CA LEU A 111 -13.04 -2.43 -7.55
C LEU A 111 -12.16 -1.56 -8.46
N GLU A 112 -12.13 -0.26 -8.20
CA GLU A 112 -11.30 0.67 -8.95
C GLU A 112 -9.81 0.35 -8.77
N ILE A 113 -9.40 0.06 -7.54
CA ILE A 113 -8.03 -0.33 -7.25
C ILE A 113 -7.69 -1.66 -7.93
N GLN A 114 -8.60 -2.62 -7.88
CA GLN A 114 -8.41 -3.91 -8.54
C GLN A 114 -8.13 -3.72 -10.03
N LYS A 115 -8.91 -2.86 -10.69
CA LYS A 115 -8.72 -2.60 -12.12
C LYS A 115 -7.34 -2.01 -12.42
N LYS A 116 -6.86 -1.14 -11.54
CA LYS A 116 -5.53 -0.54 -11.72
C LYS A 116 -4.42 -1.58 -11.58
N PHE A 117 -4.53 -2.48 -10.63
CA PHE A 117 -3.55 -3.56 -10.48
C PHE A 117 -3.59 -4.49 -11.69
N GLU A 118 -4.77 -4.83 -12.17
CA GLU A 118 -4.91 -5.70 -13.33
C GLU A 118 -4.35 -5.08 -14.60
N LYS A 119 -4.45 -3.76 -14.76
CA LYS A 119 -3.85 -3.05 -15.89
C LYS A 119 -2.32 -3.13 -15.88
N CYS A 120 -1.75 -3.35 -14.71
CA CYS A 120 -0.30 -3.50 -14.57
C CYS A 120 0.12 -4.98 -14.54
N ASN A 121 -0.75 -5.87 -15.01
CA ASN A 121 -0.55 -7.32 -15.02
C ASN A 121 -0.42 -7.91 -13.63
N GLY A 122 -1.01 -7.25 -12.66
CA GLY A 122 -1.03 -7.71 -11.29
C GLY A 122 -2.37 -8.32 -10.89
N THR A 123 -2.50 -8.62 -9.61
CA THR A 123 -3.74 -9.14 -9.04
C THR A 123 -4.15 -8.32 -7.84
N PHE A 124 -5.43 -8.36 -7.51
CA PHE A 124 -5.93 -7.66 -6.32
C PHE A 124 -7.12 -8.46 -5.82
N GLU A 125 -6.99 -8.99 -4.61
CA GLU A 125 -8.00 -9.85 -4.02
C GLU A 125 -8.38 -9.35 -2.64
N THR A 126 -9.65 -9.52 -2.28
CA THR A 126 -10.13 -9.18 -0.95
C THR A 126 -11.04 -10.29 -0.44
N PHE A 127 -11.00 -10.53 0.85
CA PHE A 127 -12.03 -11.35 1.49
C PHE A 127 -12.19 -10.89 2.94
N SER A 128 -13.36 -11.14 3.50
CA SER A 128 -13.61 -10.82 4.88
C SER A 128 -13.95 -12.08 5.65
N GLU A 129 -13.47 -12.14 6.88
CA GLU A 129 -13.75 -13.24 7.79
C GLU A 129 -13.98 -12.64 9.16
N GLU A 130 -15.14 -12.94 9.75
CA GLU A 130 -15.60 -12.33 10.98
C GLU A 130 -15.64 -10.80 10.77
N ASP A 131 -14.93 -10.02 11.58
CA ASP A 131 -14.92 -8.58 11.45
C ASP A 131 -13.59 -8.05 10.91
N THR A 132 -12.92 -8.86 10.09
CA THR A 132 -11.62 -8.50 9.54
C THR A 132 -11.67 -8.55 8.02
N LEU A 133 -11.15 -7.51 7.39
CA LEU A 133 -10.99 -7.44 5.93
C LEU A 133 -9.54 -7.72 5.59
N TYR A 134 -9.33 -8.65 4.68
CA TYR A 134 -8.02 -9.03 4.18
C TYR A 134 -7.89 -8.60 2.74
N ILE A 135 -6.82 -7.90 2.41
CA ILE A 135 -6.56 -7.37 1.08
C ILE A 135 -5.16 -7.83 0.65
N ARG A 136 -5.05 -8.29 -0.60
CA ARG A 136 -3.76 -8.66 -1.16
C ARG A 136 -3.67 -8.14 -2.59
N GLY A 137 -2.67 -7.29 -2.84
CA GLY A 137 -2.36 -6.82 -4.19
C GLY A 137 -0.98 -7.30 -4.60
N THR A 138 -0.83 -7.70 -5.86
CA THR A 138 0.46 -8.14 -6.38
C THR A 138 0.77 -7.46 -7.70
N LEU A 139 2.05 -7.26 -7.96
CA LEU A 139 2.55 -6.71 -9.22
C LEU A 139 3.77 -7.52 -9.65
N PRO A 140 3.97 -7.72 -10.97
CA PRO A 140 5.15 -8.43 -11.46
C PRO A 140 6.43 -7.71 -11.05
N LEU A 141 7.48 -8.47 -10.77
CA LEU A 141 8.78 -7.89 -10.44
C LEU A 141 9.44 -7.28 -11.66
N LEU A 142 10.25 -6.26 -11.42
CA LEU A 142 11.07 -5.63 -12.45
C LEU A 142 12.02 -6.67 -13.04
N GLY A 143 11.87 -6.94 -14.33
CA GLY A 143 12.66 -7.93 -15.03
C GLY A 143 12.22 -9.38 -14.81
N GLY A 144 11.35 -9.62 -13.85
CA GLY A 144 10.94 -10.98 -13.48
C GLY A 144 9.96 -11.64 -14.44
N GLY A 145 9.26 -10.84 -15.22
CA GLY A 145 8.28 -11.36 -16.15
C GLY A 145 8.84 -11.75 -17.51
N VAL A 146 10.14 -11.71 -17.64
CA VAL A 146 10.80 -11.94 -18.95
C VAL A 146 11.14 -13.39 -19.18
N SER A 147 11.01 -14.19 -18.22
CA SER A 147 11.32 -15.62 -18.34
C SER A 147 10.39 -16.36 -19.29
#